data_d3f8ba4a0043a4660d7cee7b362b8758
#
_entry.id   d3f8ba4a0043a4660d7cee7b362b8758
#
_cell.length_a   1.000
_cell.length_b   1.000
_cell.length_c   1.000
_cell.angle_alpha   90.00
_cell.angle_beta   90.00
_cell.angle_gamma   90.00
#
_symmetry.space_group_name_H-M   'P 1'
#
loop_
_entity.id
_entity.type
_entity.pdbx_description
1 polymer ?
#
loop_
_entity_poly.entity_id
_entity_poly.type
_entity_poly.pdbx_seq_one_letter_code
_entity_poly.pdbx_strand_id
1 'polypeptide(L)'
;SVLSQVKLIAEPWDIGPGGYQVGNFPPLFAEWNDHFRDSARRFWLQQNVSLGDFAQRFAASSDLFARDGKPPSATVNLVTAHDGFTLRDCVCFNQKHNEANGEENR
;
A
#
# COMPACT_ATOMS: atom_id res chain seq x y z
N SER A 1 2.91 -27.76 -8.29
CA SER A 1 1.61 -27.12 -8.00
C SER A 1 1.33 -26.03 -9.03
N VAL A 2 0.10 -25.86 -9.45
CA VAL A 2 -0.30 -24.75 -10.35
C VAL A 2 0.01 -23.41 -9.70
N LEU A 3 -0.19 -23.28 -8.40
CA LEU A 3 0.08 -22.04 -7.66
C LEU A 3 1.57 -21.66 -7.63
N SER A 4 2.50 -22.61 -7.82
CA SER A 4 3.92 -22.28 -7.91
C SER A 4 4.32 -21.59 -9.23
N GLN A 5 3.41 -21.57 -10.21
CA GLN A 5 3.63 -21.00 -11.54
C GLN A 5 2.96 -19.63 -11.73
N VAL A 6 2.27 -19.13 -10.70
CA VAL A 6 1.55 -17.86 -10.77
C VAL A 6 2.09 -16.87 -9.74
N LYS A 7 1.97 -15.58 -10.04
CA LYS A 7 2.27 -14.53 -9.08
C LYS A 7 1.10 -14.37 -8.12
N LEU A 8 1.36 -14.53 -6.83
CA LEU A 8 0.40 -14.31 -5.77
C LEU A 8 0.57 -12.89 -5.23
N ILE A 9 -0.50 -12.12 -5.19
CA ILE A 9 -0.50 -10.75 -4.68
C ILE A 9 -1.58 -10.67 -3.61
N ALA A 10 -1.22 -10.18 -2.43
CA ALA A 10 -2.13 -9.94 -1.33
C ALA A 10 -2.47 -8.45 -1.20
N GLU A 11 -3.71 -8.15 -0.88
CA GLU A 11 -4.13 -6.92 -0.23
C GLU A 11 -4.08 -7.18 1.28
N PRO A 12 -3.02 -6.72 1.99
CA PRO A 12 -2.72 -7.21 3.34
C PRO A 12 -3.42 -6.42 4.44
N TRP A 13 -4.67 -6.03 4.23
CA TRP A 13 -5.50 -5.37 5.24
C TRP A 13 -6.98 -5.69 5.11
N ASP A 14 -7.67 -5.57 6.23
CA ASP A 14 -9.12 -5.70 6.38
C ASP A 14 -9.56 -4.78 7.52
N ILE A 15 -10.86 -4.51 7.62
CA ILE A 15 -11.46 -3.63 8.64
C ILE A 15 -11.62 -4.30 10.00
N GLY A 16 -11.52 -5.62 10.08
CA GLY A 16 -11.67 -6.40 11.31
C GLY A 16 -10.47 -6.26 12.27
N PRO A 17 -10.66 -6.63 13.56
CA PRO A 17 -9.55 -6.68 14.51
C PRO A 17 -8.43 -7.59 14.01
N GLY A 18 -7.18 -7.09 14.00
CA GLY A 18 -6.02 -7.83 13.48
C GLY A 18 -5.98 -7.94 11.95
N GLY A 19 -6.83 -7.22 11.23
CA GLY A 19 -6.90 -7.26 9.77
C GLY A 19 -5.69 -6.64 9.05
N TYR A 20 -4.92 -5.79 9.72
CA TYR A 20 -3.73 -5.18 9.12
C TYR A 20 -2.53 -6.12 9.21
N GLN A 21 -2.05 -6.61 8.05
CA GLN A 21 -1.04 -7.66 7.95
C GLN A 21 0.10 -7.34 6.97
N VAL A 22 0.35 -6.06 6.71
CA VAL A 22 1.45 -5.65 5.82
C VAL A 22 2.78 -6.17 6.35
N GLY A 23 3.53 -6.88 5.49
CA GLY A 23 4.80 -7.52 5.83
C GLY A 23 4.67 -8.92 6.46
N ASN A 24 3.44 -9.41 6.73
CA ASN A 24 3.21 -10.67 7.43
C ASN A 24 2.74 -11.82 6.51
N PHE A 25 2.52 -11.57 5.24
CA PHE A 25 2.16 -12.65 4.30
C PHE A 25 3.37 -13.55 3.99
N PRO A 26 3.14 -14.83 3.67
CA PRO A 26 4.21 -15.77 3.33
C PRO A 26 5.12 -15.25 2.20
N PRO A 27 6.40 -15.69 2.15
CA PRO A 27 7.38 -15.19 1.18
C PRO A 27 7.00 -15.31 -0.31
N LEU A 28 6.08 -16.22 -0.64
CA LEU A 28 5.59 -16.39 -2.02
C LEU A 28 4.64 -15.27 -2.47
N PHE A 29 4.11 -14.49 -1.52
CA PHE A 29 3.21 -13.39 -1.84
C PHE A 29 3.97 -12.09 -2.04
N ALA A 30 3.63 -11.38 -3.10
CA ALA A 30 3.81 -9.93 -3.15
C ALA A 30 2.67 -9.27 -2.38
N GLU A 31 2.91 -8.09 -1.82
CA GLU A 31 1.91 -7.40 -1.02
C GLU A 31 1.73 -5.96 -1.51
N TRP A 32 0.49 -5.49 -1.51
CA TRP A 32 0.24 -4.06 -1.65
C TRP A 32 0.87 -3.30 -0.49
N ASN A 33 1.47 -2.15 -0.80
CA ASN A 33 2.26 -1.38 0.16
C ASN A 33 1.59 -0.01 0.41
N ASP A 34 0.83 0.07 1.49
CA ASP A 34 0.19 1.32 1.92
C ASP A 34 1.20 2.33 2.47
N HIS A 35 2.33 1.88 3.04
CA HIS A 35 3.41 2.78 3.46
C HIS A 35 4.01 3.53 2.27
N PHE A 36 4.19 2.85 1.12
CA PHE A 36 4.58 3.54 -0.10
C PHE A 36 3.50 4.52 -0.55
N ARG A 37 2.24 4.08 -0.61
CA ARG A 37 1.11 4.91 -0.99
C ARG A 37 1.07 6.21 -0.19
N ASP A 38 1.14 6.10 1.12
CA ASP A 38 1.00 7.23 2.03
C ASP A 38 2.22 8.15 1.97
N SER A 39 3.44 7.61 1.91
CA SER A 39 4.66 8.42 1.74
C SER A 39 4.69 9.13 0.40
N ALA A 40 4.30 8.46 -0.69
CA ALA A 40 4.23 9.08 -2.01
C ALA A 40 3.23 10.24 -2.04
N ARG A 41 2.03 10.04 -1.49
CA ARG A 41 1.02 11.10 -1.40
C ARG A 41 1.54 12.29 -0.60
N ARG A 42 2.09 12.06 0.60
CA ARG A 42 2.64 13.12 1.46
C ARG A 42 3.77 13.89 0.77
N PHE A 43 4.66 13.18 0.10
CA PHE A 43 5.80 13.79 -0.59
C PHE A 43 5.33 14.76 -1.69
N TRP A 44 4.46 14.30 -2.59
CA TRP A 44 3.98 15.10 -3.71
C TRP A 44 2.99 16.19 -3.30
N LEU A 45 2.26 16.01 -2.22
CA LEU A 45 1.37 17.03 -1.64
C LEU A 45 2.11 17.99 -0.69
N GLN A 46 3.43 17.92 -0.62
CA GLN A 46 4.28 18.77 0.24
C GLN A 46 3.90 18.71 1.73
N GLN A 47 3.43 17.53 2.17
CA GLN A 47 3.15 17.26 3.56
C GLN A 47 4.41 16.75 4.27
N ASN A 48 4.34 16.64 5.61
CA ASN A 48 5.48 16.23 6.41
C ASN A 48 5.87 14.76 6.15
N VAL A 49 6.87 14.58 5.32
CA VAL A 49 7.58 13.30 5.09
C VAL A 49 9.05 13.62 4.82
N SER A 50 9.95 12.86 5.43
CA SER A 50 11.38 13.04 5.17
C SER A 50 11.77 12.44 3.82
N LEU A 51 12.81 12.98 3.20
CA LEU A 51 13.38 12.40 1.98
C LEU A 51 13.88 10.96 2.23
N GLY A 52 14.41 10.68 3.43
CA GLY A 52 14.84 9.35 3.82
C GLY A 52 13.70 8.35 3.87
N ASP A 53 12.55 8.73 4.46
CA ASP A 53 11.35 7.88 4.49
C ASP A 53 10.84 7.60 3.08
N PHE A 54 10.74 8.63 2.26
CA PHE A 54 10.32 8.45 0.87
C PHE A 54 11.26 7.55 0.09
N ALA A 55 12.58 7.76 0.23
CA ALA A 55 13.59 6.92 -0.43
C ALA A 55 13.51 5.46 0.01
N GLN A 56 13.30 5.19 1.32
CA GLN A 56 13.12 3.84 1.84
C GLN A 56 11.89 3.15 1.23
N ARG A 57 10.76 3.86 1.12
CA ARG A 57 9.56 3.33 0.48
C ARG A 57 9.78 3.07 -1.00
N PHE A 58 10.42 3.99 -1.69
CA PHE A 58 10.76 3.87 -3.11
C PHE A 58 11.74 2.71 -3.37
N ALA A 59 12.67 2.47 -2.45
CA ALA A 59 13.62 1.36 -2.49
C ALA A 59 13.05 0.04 -1.92
N ALA A 60 11.75 -0.19 -2.08
CA ALA A 60 11.05 -1.45 -1.77
C ALA A 60 10.82 -1.76 -0.28
N SER A 61 10.85 -0.75 0.61
CA SER A 61 10.45 -0.88 2.02
C SER A 61 11.08 -2.10 2.72
N SER A 62 12.40 -2.18 2.71
CA SER A 62 13.14 -3.32 3.27
C SER A 62 12.85 -3.58 4.76
N ASP A 63 12.49 -2.54 5.51
CA ASP A 63 12.05 -2.63 6.92
C ASP A 63 10.78 -3.47 7.10
N LEU A 64 9.91 -3.52 6.08
CA LEU A 64 8.67 -4.30 6.11
C LEU A 64 8.87 -5.72 5.56
N PHE A 65 9.67 -5.90 4.52
CA PHE A 65 9.69 -7.12 3.72
C PHE A 65 10.99 -7.92 3.82
N ALA A 66 12.14 -7.28 4.07
CA ALA A 66 13.41 -8.00 4.09
C ALA A 66 13.56 -8.93 5.30
N ARG A 67 12.87 -8.66 6.40
CA ARG A 67 12.92 -9.47 7.63
C ARG A 67 12.61 -10.96 7.36
N ASP A 68 11.64 -11.22 6.49
CA ASP A 68 11.19 -12.58 6.16
C ASP A 68 11.81 -13.07 4.83
N GLY A 69 12.91 -12.44 4.39
CA GLY A 69 13.64 -12.83 3.19
C GLY A 69 12.94 -12.52 1.87
N LYS A 70 11.93 -11.65 1.87
CA LYS A 70 11.24 -11.25 0.65
C LYS A 70 12.15 -10.39 -0.23
N PRO A 71 12.16 -10.62 -1.55
CA PRO A 71 12.92 -9.80 -2.48
C PRO A 71 12.30 -8.40 -2.63
N PRO A 72 13.04 -7.41 -3.13
CA PRO A 72 12.50 -6.09 -3.44
C PRO A 72 11.28 -6.08 -4.36
N SER A 73 11.14 -7.10 -5.20
CA SER A 73 9.98 -7.28 -6.08
C SER A 73 8.70 -7.77 -5.37
N ALA A 74 8.77 -8.04 -4.07
CA ALA A 74 7.60 -8.43 -3.29
C ALA A 74 6.69 -7.26 -2.92
N THR A 75 7.17 -6.02 -3.00
CA THR A 75 6.33 -4.86 -2.78
C THR A 75 5.57 -4.47 -4.04
N VAL A 76 4.26 -4.27 -3.93
CA VAL A 76 3.43 -3.69 -4.98
C VAL A 76 3.13 -2.25 -4.59
N ASN A 77 3.87 -1.34 -5.20
CA ASN A 77 3.73 0.08 -4.94
C ASN A 77 2.51 0.64 -5.69
N LEU A 78 1.66 1.35 -5.00
CA LEU A 78 0.45 1.96 -5.54
C LEU A 78 0.28 3.37 -4.99
N VAL A 79 -0.45 4.21 -5.71
CA VAL A 79 -0.83 5.55 -5.24
C VAL A 79 -2.31 5.60 -4.87
N THR A 80 -3.13 4.90 -5.64
CA THR A 80 -4.57 4.74 -5.42
C THR A 80 -4.98 3.30 -5.69
N ALA A 81 -6.10 2.87 -5.10
CA ALA A 81 -6.70 1.56 -5.30
C ALA A 81 -8.21 1.70 -5.50
N HIS A 82 -8.96 0.60 -5.36
CA HIS A 82 -10.42 0.57 -5.49
C HIS A 82 -11.14 1.27 -4.34
N ASP A 83 -10.49 1.42 -3.21
CA ASP A 83 -10.98 2.12 -2.01
C ASP A 83 -10.30 3.48 -1.83
N GLY A 84 -10.87 4.32 -1.00
CA GLY A 84 -10.30 5.63 -0.68
C GLY A 84 -10.42 6.63 -1.82
N PHE A 85 -9.35 7.39 -2.06
CA PHE A 85 -9.33 8.44 -3.09
C PHE A 85 -9.19 7.87 -4.51
N THR A 86 -9.94 8.43 -5.46
CA THR A 86 -9.51 8.37 -6.87
C THR A 86 -8.22 9.16 -7.05
N LEU A 87 -7.48 8.92 -8.13
CA LEU A 87 -6.25 9.67 -8.39
C LEU A 87 -6.51 11.18 -8.51
N ARG A 88 -7.63 11.57 -9.13
CA ARG A 88 -8.06 12.97 -9.22
C ARG A 88 -8.36 13.55 -7.84
N ASP A 89 -9.14 12.85 -7.05
CA ASP A 89 -9.55 13.36 -5.74
C ASP A 89 -8.37 13.49 -4.78
N CYS A 90 -7.39 12.59 -4.90
CA CYS A 90 -6.16 12.64 -4.12
C CYS A 90 -5.38 13.96 -4.28
N VAL A 91 -5.47 14.60 -5.44
CA VAL A 91 -4.79 15.89 -5.73
C VAL A 91 -5.69 17.10 -5.67
N CYS A 92 -7.02 16.91 -5.61
CA CYS A 92 -7.99 17.99 -5.62
C CYS A 92 -8.64 18.26 -4.26
N PHE A 93 -8.72 17.27 -3.38
CA PHE A 93 -9.51 17.34 -2.15
C PHE A 93 -8.71 16.84 -0.94
N ASN A 94 -9.02 17.41 0.22
CA ASN A 94 -8.44 16.98 1.49
C ASN A 94 -9.10 15.72 2.06
N GLN A 95 -10.30 15.38 1.59
CA GLN A 95 -11.06 14.21 2.00
C GLN A 95 -11.56 13.46 0.77
N LYS A 96 -11.70 12.15 0.91
CA LYS A 96 -12.28 11.31 -0.15
C LYS A 96 -13.78 11.57 -0.32
N HIS A 97 -14.28 11.29 -1.51
CA HIS A 97 -15.66 11.51 -1.91
C HIS A 97 -16.27 10.19 -2.42
N ASN A 98 -16.51 9.26 -1.51
CA ASN A 98 -17.04 7.93 -1.80
C ASN A 98 -18.49 7.76 -1.28
N GLU A 99 -19.22 8.84 -1.04
CA GLU A 99 -20.59 8.80 -0.49
C GLU A 99 -21.52 7.93 -1.35
N ALA A 100 -21.29 7.90 -2.66
CA ALA A 100 -22.09 7.12 -3.59
C ALA A 100 -21.96 5.58 -3.40
N ASN A 101 -20.93 5.11 -2.68
CA ASN A 101 -20.78 3.67 -2.42
C ASN A 101 -21.75 3.14 -1.34
N GLY A 102 -22.39 4.02 -0.57
CA GLY A 102 -23.32 3.65 0.51
C GLY A 102 -22.65 3.13 1.79
N GLU A 103 -21.32 3.30 1.93
CA GLU A 103 -20.53 2.79 3.06
C GLU A 103 -19.93 3.91 3.92
N GLU A 104 -20.69 4.97 4.15
CA GLU A 104 -20.29 6.10 5.00
C GLU A 104 -18.96 6.76 4.57
N ASN A 105 -18.74 6.87 3.26
CA ASN A 105 -17.55 7.47 2.67
C ASN A 105 -16.23 6.72 2.98
N ARG A 106 -16.28 5.43 3.14
CA ARG A 106 -15.10 4.58 3.32
C ARG A 106 -14.25 4.45 2.06
#